data_11cfa99c942aaba0b2b9ded74ce0ef28
#
_entry.id   11cfa99c942aaba0b2b9ded74ce0ef28
#
_cell.length_a   1.000
_cell.length_b   1.000
_cell.length_c   1.000
_cell.angle_alpha   90.00
_cell.angle_beta   90.00
_cell.angle_gamma   90.00
#
_symmetry.space_group_name_H-M   'P 1'
#
loop_
_entity.id
_entity.type
_entity.pdbx_description
1 polymer ?
#
loop_
_entity_poly.entity_id
_entity_poly.type
_entity_poly.pdbx_seq_one_letter_code
_entity_poly.pdbx_strand_id
1 'polypeptide(L)'
;ISFLNKRGFLQQKYNASRSFLLSPILLIPLFLVIVSGLLIKSIQGEFLVSNYLSHILTGFFGYLLAFFISFIPLERLKKYLIPFYFGTLISLFLIYFVGISVSGAQRWLNLGFFSFQPSEVAKLSTVLTLALVLDKKVILTIKDLVTPLLVVIFPWLLVFFQPDLGTSLVLLVLTGVMLYWSQMPIEWILILVFCII
;
A
#
# COMPACT_ATOMS: atom_id res chain seq x y z
N ILE A 1 -4.23 -27.17 32.93
CA ILE A 1 -5.08 -26.11 32.34
C ILE A 1 -4.33 -25.38 31.22
N SER A 2 -3.00 -25.19 31.27
CA SER A 2 -2.22 -24.43 30.26
C SER A 2 -2.09 -25.17 28.90
N PHE A 3 -2.06 -26.49 28.88
CA PHE A 3 -1.87 -27.31 27.66
C PHE A 3 -3.12 -27.36 26.76
N LEU A 4 -4.31 -27.37 27.35
CA LEU A 4 -5.59 -27.36 26.61
C LEU A 4 -5.85 -26.05 25.92
N ASN A 5 -5.42 -24.94 26.52
CA ASN A 5 -5.55 -23.59 25.93
C ASN A 5 -4.64 -23.44 24.69
N LYS A 6 -3.46 -24.05 24.69
CA LYS A 6 -2.53 -24.01 23.56
C LYS A 6 -3.03 -24.77 22.33
N ARG A 7 -3.69 -25.94 22.52
CA ARG A 7 -4.32 -26.71 21.43
C ARG A 7 -5.50 -25.98 20.80
N GLY A 8 -6.38 -25.39 21.60
CA GLY A 8 -7.50 -24.58 21.12
C GLY A 8 -7.03 -23.37 20.29
N PHE A 9 -5.99 -22.68 20.75
CA PHE A 9 -5.38 -21.56 20.04
C PHE A 9 -4.75 -21.97 18.69
N LEU A 10 -4.05 -23.10 18.65
CA LEU A 10 -3.45 -23.63 17.42
C LEU A 10 -4.51 -24.10 16.43
N GLN A 11 -5.59 -24.74 16.91
CA GLN A 11 -6.73 -25.16 16.08
C GLN A 11 -7.47 -23.95 15.50
N GLN A 12 -7.68 -22.92 16.29
CA GLN A 12 -8.30 -21.67 15.85
C GLN A 12 -7.44 -20.95 14.83
N LYS A 13 -6.11 -20.92 15.00
CA LYS A 13 -5.16 -20.36 14.05
C LYS A 13 -5.10 -21.16 12.74
N TYR A 14 -5.18 -22.49 12.81
CA TYR A 14 -5.23 -23.37 11.65
C TYR A 14 -6.51 -23.19 10.84
N ASN A 15 -7.66 -23.12 11.50
CA ASN A 15 -8.96 -22.89 10.86
C ASN A 15 -9.04 -21.47 10.25
N ALA A 16 -8.49 -20.48 10.94
CA ALA A 16 -8.40 -19.10 10.41
C ALA A 16 -7.52 -19.03 9.15
N SER A 17 -6.40 -19.76 9.10
CA SER A 17 -5.53 -19.79 7.91
C SER A 17 -6.20 -20.47 6.72
N ARG A 18 -6.99 -21.52 6.94
CA ARG A 18 -7.71 -22.25 5.89
C ARG A 18 -8.89 -21.43 5.34
N SER A 19 -9.63 -20.73 6.19
CA SER A 19 -10.69 -19.81 5.77
C SER A 19 -10.13 -18.59 5.04
N PHE A 20 -8.90 -18.15 5.35
CA PHE A 20 -8.22 -17.06 4.68
C PHE A 20 -7.84 -17.42 3.23
N LEU A 21 -7.36 -18.63 2.97
CA LEU A 21 -7.02 -19.11 1.62
C LEU A 21 -8.22 -19.13 0.66
N LEU A 22 -9.41 -19.39 1.19
CA LEU A 22 -10.68 -19.39 0.45
C LEU A 22 -11.43 -18.05 0.57
N SER A 23 -10.82 -17.04 1.19
CA SER A 23 -11.46 -15.76 1.35
C SER A 23 -11.56 -15.02 0.00
N PRO A 24 -12.65 -14.28 -0.26
CA PRO A 24 -12.78 -13.45 -1.45
C PRO A 24 -11.63 -12.47 -1.63
N ILE A 25 -11.00 -12.04 -0.54
CA ILE A 25 -9.85 -11.12 -0.53
C ILE A 25 -8.66 -11.68 -1.34
N LEU A 26 -8.43 -13.01 -1.31
CA LEU A 26 -7.37 -13.64 -2.10
C LEU A 26 -7.86 -14.14 -3.46
N LEU A 27 -9.08 -14.62 -3.55
CA LEU A 27 -9.62 -15.18 -4.80
C LEU A 27 -9.93 -14.10 -5.84
N ILE A 28 -10.45 -12.94 -5.43
CA ILE A 28 -10.78 -11.85 -6.35
C ILE A 28 -9.54 -11.32 -7.09
N PRO A 29 -8.42 -10.96 -6.42
CA PRO A 29 -7.21 -10.53 -7.13
C PRO A 29 -6.66 -11.59 -8.09
N LEU A 30 -6.67 -12.86 -7.70
CA LEU A 30 -6.24 -13.96 -8.57
C LEU A 30 -7.12 -14.05 -9.83
N PHE A 31 -8.43 -13.99 -9.67
CA PHE A 31 -9.38 -13.96 -10.78
C PHE A 31 -9.12 -12.75 -11.69
N LEU A 32 -8.91 -11.56 -11.13
CA LEU A 32 -8.62 -10.34 -11.90
C LEU A 32 -7.30 -10.45 -12.69
N VAL A 33 -6.26 -11.06 -12.12
CA VAL A 33 -4.98 -11.31 -12.83
C VAL A 33 -5.20 -12.24 -14.03
N ILE A 34 -6.02 -13.29 -13.89
CA ILE A 34 -6.33 -14.21 -14.98
C ILE A 34 -7.12 -13.49 -16.07
N VAL A 35 -8.19 -12.79 -15.71
CA VAL A 35 -9.05 -12.07 -16.68
C VAL A 35 -8.26 -11.00 -17.42
N SER A 36 -7.47 -10.19 -16.72
CA SER A 36 -6.63 -9.15 -17.35
C SER A 36 -5.57 -9.76 -18.25
N GLY A 37 -4.97 -10.90 -17.88
CA GLY A 37 -4.05 -11.64 -18.73
C GLY A 37 -4.70 -12.12 -20.03
N LEU A 38 -5.92 -12.67 -19.96
CA LEU A 38 -6.68 -13.08 -21.14
C LEU A 38 -6.99 -11.90 -22.06
N LEU A 39 -7.38 -10.75 -21.49
CA LEU A 39 -7.63 -9.52 -22.25
C LEU A 39 -6.36 -9.03 -22.96
N ILE A 40 -5.21 -8.99 -22.27
CA ILE A 40 -3.94 -8.62 -22.87
C ILE A 40 -3.61 -9.54 -24.04
N LYS A 41 -3.76 -10.86 -23.86
CA LYS A 41 -3.54 -11.84 -24.94
C LYS A 41 -4.45 -11.60 -26.13
N SER A 42 -5.74 -11.29 -25.89
CA SER A 42 -6.72 -11.04 -26.96
C SER A 42 -6.42 -9.78 -27.78
N ILE A 43 -5.90 -8.71 -27.13
CA ILE A 43 -5.66 -7.42 -27.80
C ILE A 43 -4.33 -7.43 -28.58
N GLN A 44 -3.31 -8.08 -28.05
CA GLN A 44 -1.95 -7.99 -28.58
C GLN A 44 -1.63 -9.02 -29.68
N GLY A 45 -2.49 -10.01 -29.92
CA GLY A 45 -2.25 -11.08 -30.88
C GLY A 45 -1.01 -11.92 -30.53
N GLU A 46 -0.53 -12.72 -31.49
CA GLU A 46 0.61 -13.63 -31.27
C GLU A 46 1.97 -12.91 -31.14
N PHE A 47 2.07 -11.66 -31.55
CA PHE A 47 3.36 -10.94 -31.65
C PHE A 47 3.95 -10.48 -30.30
N LEU A 48 3.18 -10.44 -29.20
CA LEU A 48 3.64 -9.91 -27.90
C LEU A 48 3.37 -10.85 -26.71
N VAL A 49 3.66 -12.12 -26.88
CA VAL A 49 3.60 -13.16 -25.82
C VAL A 49 4.39 -12.74 -24.57
N SER A 50 5.45 -11.93 -24.70
CA SER A 50 6.28 -11.44 -23.60
C SER A 50 5.49 -10.61 -22.57
N ASN A 51 4.55 -9.75 -23.01
CA ASN A 51 3.79 -8.89 -22.10
C ASN A 51 2.75 -9.68 -21.30
N TYR A 52 2.08 -10.63 -21.94
CA TYR A 52 1.14 -11.54 -21.28
C TYR A 52 1.82 -12.39 -20.21
N LEU A 53 2.97 -13.01 -20.54
CA LEU A 53 3.73 -13.81 -19.59
C LEU A 53 4.25 -12.96 -18.43
N SER A 54 4.81 -11.79 -18.70
CA SER A 54 5.28 -10.86 -17.68
C SER A 54 4.15 -10.46 -16.72
N HIS A 55 2.96 -10.18 -17.25
CA HIS A 55 1.78 -9.82 -16.45
C HIS A 55 1.36 -10.98 -15.53
N ILE A 56 1.22 -12.19 -16.05
CA ILE A 56 0.83 -13.37 -15.25
C ILE A 56 1.90 -13.70 -14.20
N LEU A 57 3.18 -13.65 -14.56
CA LEU A 57 4.27 -13.90 -13.62
C LEU A 57 4.29 -12.87 -12.50
N THR A 58 4.16 -11.58 -12.81
CA THR A 58 4.11 -10.51 -11.82
C THR A 58 2.91 -10.68 -10.87
N GLY A 59 1.74 -11.00 -11.43
CA GLY A 59 0.54 -11.28 -10.64
C GLY A 59 0.71 -12.49 -9.72
N PHE A 60 1.33 -13.56 -10.22
CA PHE A 60 1.62 -14.76 -9.43
C PHE A 60 2.62 -14.49 -8.30
N PHE A 61 3.71 -13.75 -8.58
CA PHE A 61 4.65 -13.34 -7.54
C PHE A 61 4.01 -12.42 -6.50
N GLY A 62 3.16 -11.48 -6.92
CA GLY A 62 2.38 -10.64 -6.00
C GLY A 62 1.47 -11.46 -5.10
N TYR A 63 0.80 -12.48 -5.66
CA TYR A 63 -0.03 -13.40 -4.90
C TYR A 63 0.78 -14.22 -3.89
N LEU A 64 1.93 -14.77 -4.30
CA LEU A 64 2.82 -15.49 -3.38
C LEU A 64 3.31 -14.59 -2.24
N LEU A 65 3.69 -13.35 -2.55
CA LEU A 65 4.13 -12.37 -1.56
C LEU A 65 3.02 -12.09 -0.54
N ALA A 66 1.79 -11.83 -1.01
CA ALA A 66 0.63 -11.63 -0.14
C ALA A 66 0.36 -12.85 0.74
N PHE A 67 0.47 -14.05 0.18
CA PHE A 67 0.33 -15.30 0.91
C PHE A 67 1.37 -15.42 2.03
N PHE A 68 2.65 -15.21 1.75
CA PHE A 68 3.70 -15.29 2.77
C PHE A 68 3.56 -14.19 3.85
N ILE A 69 3.23 -12.97 3.46
CA ILE A 69 3.01 -11.88 4.42
C ILE A 69 1.86 -12.19 5.37
N SER A 70 0.81 -12.89 4.91
CA SER A 70 -0.35 -13.24 5.73
C SER A 70 -0.02 -14.12 6.95
N PHE A 71 1.11 -14.84 6.92
CA PHE A 71 1.57 -15.63 8.07
C PHE A 71 2.36 -14.82 9.09
N ILE A 72 2.77 -13.61 8.75
CA ILE A 72 3.56 -12.76 9.64
C ILE A 72 2.60 -12.08 10.64
N PRO A 73 2.77 -12.29 11.96
CA PRO A 73 1.94 -11.61 12.94
C PRO A 73 2.16 -10.10 12.89
N LEU A 74 1.07 -9.34 13.00
CA LEU A 74 1.07 -7.87 12.91
C LEU A 74 2.08 -7.23 13.86
N GLU A 75 2.26 -7.80 15.06
CA GLU A 75 3.22 -7.32 16.05
C GLU A 75 4.68 -7.35 15.56
N ARG A 76 5.03 -8.30 14.70
CA ARG A 76 6.34 -8.31 14.04
C ARG A 76 6.44 -7.26 12.95
N LEU A 77 5.39 -7.10 12.15
CA LEU A 77 5.35 -6.10 11.08
C LEU A 77 5.52 -4.69 11.63
N LYS A 78 4.90 -4.37 12.77
CA LYS A 78 5.00 -3.04 13.41
C LYS A 78 6.45 -2.57 13.57
N LYS A 79 7.38 -3.47 13.86
CA LYS A 79 8.81 -3.13 14.05
C LYS A 79 9.48 -2.63 12.77
N TYR A 80 8.99 -3.05 11.61
CA TYR A 80 9.57 -2.73 10.31
C TYR A 80 8.86 -1.60 9.58
N LEU A 81 7.73 -1.09 10.11
CA LEU A 81 6.94 -0.05 9.43
C LEU A 81 7.72 1.26 9.29
N ILE A 82 8.45 1.70 10.32
CA ILE A 82 9.24 2.92 10.27
C ILE A 82 10.41 2.81 9.29
N PRO A 83 11.29 1.77 9.34
CA PRO A 83 12.30 1.56 8.31
C PRO A 83 11.73 1.43 6.91
N PHE A 84 10.59 0.76 6.73
CA PHE A 84 9.89 0.61 5.46
C PHE A 84 9.42 1.97 4.92
N TYR A 85 8.88 2.83 5.78
CA TYR A 85 8.48 4.19 5.43
C TYR A 85 9.67 5.03 4.94
N PHE A 86 10.78 5.03 5.66
CA PHE A 86 11.98 5.75 5.22
C PHE A 86 12.55 5.18 3.92
N GLY A 87 12.55 3.85 3.74
CA GLY A 87 12.92 3.21 2.49
C GLY A 87 12.07 3.67 1.31
N THR A 88 10.76 3.83 1.51
CA THR A 88 9.86 4.38 0.48
C THR A 88 10.11 5.85 0.19
N LEU A 89 10.40 6.68 1.19
CA LEU A 89 10.79 8.08 0.95
C LEU A 89 12.06 8.18 0.12
N ILE A 90 13.06 7.36 0.43
CA ILE A 90 14.32 7.28 -0.34
C ILE A 90 14.02 6.85 -1.78
N SER A 91 13.17 5.84 -2.00
CA SER A 91 12.81 5.38 -3.34
C SER A 91 12.05 6.44 -4.15
N LEU A 92 11.15 7.20 -3.52
CA LEU A 92 10.49 8.34 -4.14
C LEU A 92 11.47 9.45 -4.51
N PHE A 93 12.46 9.70 -3.67
CA PHE A 93 13.49 10.71 -3.95
C PHE A 93 14.41 10.26 -5.10
N LEU A 94 14.79 8.98 -5.13
CA LEU A 94 15.66 8.42 -6.18
C LEU A 94 15.04 8.50 -7.58
N ILE A 95 13.71 8.50 -7.72
CA ILE A 95 13.04 8.65 -9.03
C ILE A 95 13.48 9.92 -9.75
N TYR A 96 13.74 11.02 -9.04
CA TYR A 96 14.16 12.27 -9.67
C TYR A 96 15.50 12.14 -10.43
N PHE A 97 16.33 11.15 -10.06
CA PHE A 97 17.65 10.94 -10.66
C PHE A 97 17.70 9.77 -11.65
N VAL A 98 16.99 8.69 -11.37
CA VAL A 98 17.07 7.44 -12.16
C VAL A 98 15.72 6.98 -12.71
N GLY A 99 14.66 7.75 -12.51
CA GLY A 99 13.34 7.43 -13.01
C GLY A 99 13.23 7.49 -14.52
N ILE A 100 12.46 6.56 -15.09
CA ILE A 100 12.09 6.62 -16.50
C ILE A 100 10.82 7.46 -16.68
N SER A 101 10.83 8.26 -17.75
CA SER A 101 9.67 9.09 -18.10
C SER A 101 8.66 8.24 -18.88
N VAL A 102 7.44 8.17 -18.37
CA VAL A 102 6.30 7.56 -19.05
C VAL A 102 5.19 8.59 -19.13
N SER A 103 4.71 8.87 -20.33
CA SER A 103 3.67 9.89 -20.57
C SER A 103 4.03 11.29 -20.02
N GLY A 104 5.31 11.68 -20.12
CA GLY A 104 5.79 13.00 -19.74
C GLY A 104 6.11 13.20 -18.26
N ALA A 105 6.00 12.16 -17.42
CA ALA A 105 6.35 12.23 -16.00
C ALA A 105 7.28 11.08 -15.59
N GLN A 106 8.30 11.39 -14.79
CA GLN A 106 9.23 10.40 -14.23
C GLN A 106 8.61 9.80 -12.97
N ARG A 107 8.02 8.60 -13.10
CA ARG A 107 7.31 7.94 -11.99
C ARG A 107 7.71 6.49 -11.79
N TRP A 108 8.51 5.92 -12.70
CA TRP A 108 8.80 4.51 -12.76
C TRP A 108 10.29 4.24 -12.63
N LEU A 109 10.63 3.20 -11.88
CA LEU A 109 11.97 2.62 -11.84
C LEU A 109 11.95 1.36 -12.71
N ASN A 110 12.86 1.28 -13.68
CA ASN A 110 13.04 0.06 -14.45
C ASN A 110 14.00 -0.87 -13.72
N LEU A 111 13.49 -2.01 -13.27
CA LEU A 111 14.28 -3.05 -12.60
C LEU A 111 14.66 -4.20 -13.55
N GLY A 112 14.54 -3.98 -14.88
CA GLY A 112 14.85 -4.94 -15.92
C GLY A 112 13.67 -5.88 -16.24
N PHE A 113 13.25 -6.68 -15.28
CA PHE A 113 12.14 -7.64 -15.45
C PHE A 113 10.76 -7.01 -15.31
N PHE A 114 10.64 -5.95 -14.54
CA PHE A 114 9.39 -5.21 -14.33
C PHE A 114 9.67 -3.75 -14.02
N SER A 115 8.68 -2.92 -14.28
CA SER A 115 8.70 -1.51 -13.89
C SER A 115 8.06 -1.36 -12.51
N PHE A 116 8.76 -0.70 -11.60
CA PHE A 116 8.33 -0.47 -10.24
C PHE A 116 7.94 0.99 -10.06
N GLN A 117 6.76 1.23 -9.50
CA GLN A 117 6.29 2.58 -9.17
C GLN A 117 6.33 2.79 -7.66
N PRO A 118 7.31 3.55 -7.14
CA PRO A 118 7.46 3.77 -5.70
C PRO A 118 6.27 4.47 -5.05
N SER A 119 5.50 5.28 -5.77
CA SER A 119 4.30 5.94 -5.23
C SER A 119 3.18 4.95 -4.85
N GLU A 120 3.10 3.76 -5.48
CA GLU A 120 2.18 2.69 -5.07
C GLU A 120 2.55 2.14 -3.68
N VAL A 121 3.84 1.91 -3.47
CA VAL A 121 4.35 1.45 -2.16
C VAL A 121 4.27 2.56 -1.12
N ALA A 122 4.45 3.83 -1.52
CA ALA A 122 4.33 4.98 -0.63
C ALA A 122 2.92 5.12 -0.04
N LYS A 123 1.86 4.87 -0.81
CA LYS A 123 0.48 4.83 -0.29
C LYS A 123 0.37 3.82 0.84
N LEU A 124 0.85 2.60 0.62
CA LEU A 124 0.79 1.53 1.62
C LEU A 124 1.62 1.87 2.86
N SER A 125 2.88 2.31 2.68
CA SER A 125 3.77 2.63 3.79
C SER A 125 3.26 3.81 4.62
N THR A 126 2.69 4.84 3.97
CA THR A 126 2.09 5.99 4.64
C THR A 126 0.88 5.58 5.48
N VAL A 127 -0.05 4.79 4.92
CA VAL A 127 -1.23 4.30 5.64
C VAL A 127 -0.82 3.46 6.85
N LEU A 128 0.11 2.53 6.68
CA LEU A 128 0.56 1.67 7.78
C LEU A 128 1.29 2.47 8.87
N THR A 129 2.13 3.43 8.50
CA THR A 129 2.85 4.28 9.46
C THR A 129 1.91 5.24 10.15
N LEU A 130 0.94 5.81 9.42
CA LEU A 130 -0.09 6.67 10.00
C LEU A 130 -0.97 5.88 10.98
N ALA A 131 -1.35 4.64 10.64
CA ALA A 131 -2.06 3.75 11.56
C ALA A 131 -1.27 3.48 12.84
N LEU A 132 0.05 3.28 12.73
CA LEU A 132 0.92 3.10 13.90
C LEU A 132 0.98 4.36 14.77
N VAL A 133 1.02 5.55 14.16
CA VAL A 133 1.07 6.84 14.88
C VAL A 133 -0.28 7.14 15.56
N LEU A 134 -1.39 6.79 14.91
CA LEU A 134 -2.75 6.99 15.43
C LEU A 134 -3.20 5.88 16.38
N ASP A 135 -2.43 4.78 16.51
CA ASP A 135 -2.79 3.66 17.40
C ASP A 135 -2.99 4.19 18.83
N LYS A 136 -4.21 4.01 19.34
CA LYS A 136 -4.63 4.48 20.69
C LYS A 136 -4.54 5.99 20.94
N LYS A 137 -4.37 6.81 19.90
CA LYS A 137 -4.42 8.27 20.02
C LYS A 137 -5.78 8.81 19.59
N VAL A 138 -6.37 9.64 20.43
CA VAL A 138 -7.52 10.48 20.07
C VAL A 138 -6.99 11.87 19.80
N ILE A 139 -7.34 12.43 18.64
CA ILE A 139 -6.89 13.77 18.25
C ILE A 139 -7.86 14.80 18.85
N LEU A 140 -7.44 15.43 19.94
CA LEU A 140 -8.22 16.44 20.64
C LEU A 140 -7.67 17.86 20.46
N THR A 141 -6.38 17.99 20.10
CA THR A 141 -5.71 19.27 19.94
C THR A 141 -4.94 19.38 18.64
N ILE A 142 -4.67 20.60 18.19
CA ILE A 142 -3.85 20.86 16.99
C ILE A 142 -2.44 20.26 17.14
N LYS A 143 -1.92 20.20 18.36
CA LYS A 143 -0.60 19.60 18.62
C LYS A 143 -0.57 18.09 18.33
N ASP A 144 -1.68 17.41 18.51
CA ASP A 144 -1.80 15.97 18.23
C ASP A 144 -1.74 15.68 16.72
N LEU A 145 -2.08 16.66 15.88
CA LEU A 145 -2.02 16.57 14.41
C LEU A 145 -0.62 16.67 13.85
N VAL A 146 0.32 17.28 14.53
CA VAL A 146 1.67 17.55 13.99
C VAL A 146 2.34 16.25 13.52
N THR A 147 2.35 15.21 14.34
CA THR A 147 3.00 13.95 13.99
C THR A 147 2.30 13.22 12.81
N PRO A 148 0.97 13.03 12.79
CA PRO A 148 0.27 12.48 11.65
C PRO A 148 0.51 13.26 10.36
N LEU A 149 0.45 14.58 10.40
CA LEU A 149 0.68 15.43 9.23
C LEU A 149 2.11 15.32 8.71
N LEU A 150 3.12 15.27 9.59
CA LEU A 150 4.51 15.06 9.18
C LEU A 150 4.70 13.72 8.46
N VAL A 151 4.02 12.65 8.89
CA VAL A 151 4.06 11.35 8.20
C VAL A 151 3.48 11.43 6.80
N VAL A 152 2.50 12.29 6.55
CA VAL A 152 1.84 12.38 5.24
C VAL A 152 2.50 13.40 4.32
N ILE A 153 2.95 14.54 4.84
CA ILE A 153 3.39 15.66 4.03
C ILE A 153 4.64 15.32 3.19
N PHE A 154 5.56 14.54 3.73
CA PHE A 154 6.78 14.17 3.00
C PHE A 154 6.51 13.29 1.78
N PRO A 155 5.83 12.14 1.87
CA PRO A 155 5.51 11.35 0.67
C PRO A 155 4.56 12.10 -0.25
N TRP A 156 3.62 12.88 0.28
CA TRP A 156 2.69 13.67 -0.52
C TRP A 156 3.41 14.72 -1.37
N LEU A 157 4.31 15.51 -0.79
CA LEU A 157 5.11 16.49 -1.53
C LEU A 157 5.96 15.82 -2.61
N LEU A 158 6.65 14.73 -2.28
CA LEU A 158 7.47 14.01 -3.26
C LEU A 158 6.64 13.52 -4.44
N VAL A 159 5.46 12.94 -4.20
CA VAL A 159 4.54 12.47 -5.24
C VAL A 159 3.95 13.64 -6.03
N PHE A 160 3.57 14.71 -5.35
CA PHE A 160 3.00 15.91 -5.99
C PHE A 160 3.98 16.54 -6.98
N PHE A 161 5.26 16.67 -6.59
CA PHE A 161 6.30 17.21 -7.47
C PHE A 161 6.75 16.24 -8.58
N GLN A 162 6.32 14.97 -8.55
CA GLN A 162 6.46 14.03 -9.67
C GLN A 162 5.33 14.15 -10.72
N PRO A 163 4.65 15.26 -10.85
CA PRO A 163 3.33 15.56 -11.42
C PRO A 163 2.32 14.40 -11.38
N ASP A 164 2.22 13.70 -10.23
CA ASP A 164 1.26 12.61 -10.02
C ASP A 164 0.07 13.08 -9.17
N LEU A 165 -0.79 13.89 -9.77
CA LEU A 165 -1.97 14.45 -9.10
C LEU A 165 -2.93 13.34 -8.61
N GLY A 166 -3.10 12.27 -9.39
CA GLY A 166 -3.98 11.15 -9.00
C GLY A 166 -3.54 10.51 -7.69
N THR A 167 -2.28 10.11 -7.60
CA THR A 167 -1.73 9.48 -6.38
C THR A 167 -1.66 10.45 -5.21
N SER A 168 -1.32 11.72 -5.46
CA SER A 168 -1.28 12.74 -4.39
C SER A 168 -2.65 12.98 -3.77
N LEU A 169 -3.73 13.04 -4.58
CA LEU A 169 -5.10 13.13 -4.09
C LEU A 169 -5.52 11.90 -3.29
N VAL A 170 -5.16 10.69 -3.76
CA VAL A 170 -5.43 9.46 -3.02
C VAL A 170 -4.79 9.47 -1.63
N LEU A 171 -3.53 9.95 -1.50
CA LEU A 171 -2.87 10.09 -0.21
C LEU A 171 -3.62 11.04 0.73
N LEU A 172 -4.13 12.16 0.22
CA LEU A 172 -4.92 13.11 1.02
C LEU A 172 -6.25 12.51 1.47
N VAL A 173 -6.97 11.82 0.58
CA VAL A 173 -8.24 11.17 0.92
C VAL A 173 -8.03 10.09 1.97
N LEU A 174 -7.02 9.22 1.79
CA LEU A 174 -6.67 8.19 2.78
C LEU A 174 -6.34 8.80 4.14
N THR A 175 -5.58 9.91 4.15
CA THR A 175 -5.26 10.64 5.38
C THR A 175 -6.51 11.17 6.06
N GLY A 176 -7.39 11.84 5.32
CA GLY A 176 -8.65 12.37 5.85
C GLY A 176 -9.53 11.29 6.48
N VAL A 177 -9.67 10.14 5.81
CA VAL A 177 -10.42 8.98 6.34
C VAL A 177 -9.80 8.45 7.63
N MET A 178 -8.46 8.34 7.69
CA MET A 178 -7.77 7.84 8.89
C MET A 178 -7.85 8.82 10.07
N LEU A 179 -7.76 10.12 9.81
CA LEU A 179 -7.95 11.15 10.83
C LEU A 179 -9.39 11.16 11.36
N TYR A 180 -10.38 11.00 10.47
CA TYR A 180 -11.79 10.86 10.85
C TYR A 180 -12.00 9.64 11.75
N TRP A 181 -11.40 8.49 11.38
CA TRP A 181 -11.47 7.27 12.20
C TRP A 181 -10.79 7.40 13.56
N SER A 182 -9.80 8.30 13.67
CA SER A 182 -9.15 8.68 14.95
C SER A 182 -9.96 9.69 15.78
N GLN A 183 -11.26 9.84 15.48
CA GLN A 183 -12.22 10.73 16.16
C GLN A 183 -11.89 12.23 16.04
N MET A 184 -11.14 12.61 15.00
CA MET A 184 -10.95 14.01 14.68
C MET A 184 -12.28 14.66 14.25
N PRO A 185 -12.64 15.85 14.77
CA PRO A 185 -13.82 16.58 14.32
C PRO A 185 -13.80 16.83 12.82
N ILE A 186 -14.93 16.59 12.15
CA ILE A 186 -15.04 16.70 10.68
C ILE A 186 -14.71 18.11 10.19
N GLU A 187 -15.00 19.13 10.97
CA GLU A 187 -14.72 20.53 10.66
C GLU A 187 -13.22 20.76 10.44
N TRP A 188 -12.36 20.13 11.23
CA TRP A 188 -10.90 20.25 11.10
C TRP A 188 -10.39 19.54 9.87
N ILE A 189 -11.00 18.40 9.51
CA ILE A 189 -10.66 17.68 8.27
C ILE A 189 -11.03 18.52 7.05
N LEU A 190 -12.20 19.16 7.06
CA LEU A 190 -12.64 20.05 5.97
C LEU A 190 -11.72 21.26 5.84
N ILE A 191 -11.29 21.86 6.97
CA ILE A 191 -10.32 22.97 6.95
C ILE A 191 -8.99 22.52 6.34
N LEU A 192 -8.46 21.34 6.75
CA LEU A 192 -7.21 20.82 6.18
C LEU A 192 -7.33 20.58 4.67
N VAL A 193 -8.42 19.97 4.21
CA VAL A 193 -8.66 19.75 2.78
C VAL A 193 -8.74 21.08 2.03
N PHE A 194 -9.47 22.06 2.57
CA PHE A 194 -9.61 23.37 1.94
C PHE A 194 -8.30 24.17 1.89
N CYS A 195 -7.40 23.99 2.86
CA CYS A 195 -6.09 24.66 2.87
C CYS A 195 -5.08 24.04 1.89
N ILE A 196 -5.32 22.81 1.40
CA ILE A 196 -4.40 22.07 0.50
C ILE A 196 -4.81 22.23 -0.98
N ILE A 197 -6.09 22.46 -1.25
CA ILE A 197 -6.63 22.73 -2.60
C ILE A 197 -6.52 24.22 -2.95
#